data_b605efb58dd2ce048a89962b57fe979f
#
_entry.id   b605efb58dd2ce048a89962b57fe979f
#
_cell.length_a   1.000
_cell.length_b   1.000
_cell.length_c   1.000
_cell.angle_alpha   90.00
_cell.angle_beta   90.00
_cell.angle_gamma   90.00
#
_symmetry.space_group_name_H-M   'P 1'
#
loop_
_entity.id
_entity.type
_entity.pdbx_description
1 polymer ?
#
loop_
_entity_poly.entity_id
_entity_poly.type
_entity_poly.pdbx_seq_one_letter_code
_entity_poly.pdbx_strand_id
1 'polypeptide(L)'
;MQITEALKIIRQYLSVDLPLSQVRLVTGFNPLHLQTFLQAYLQQRLSTRRVVVSTDVFGDMTGALARIHPSLLDMGAIALEWQDLDPRLGFRQLGGWGYKELADIVTDARAMLGTIRESLADLPEGFHLALSLPTLDLPPIFYTPSWQLCEAEISLRQAVDEFAFWASGRPDIRLVGPHRRQIDAISSQVFDLRADLTAGLPYAIDHADKLAQSFARLLVPSLPKKGLITDLDETLWAGIAGEVGPSAVSWDLDSKTQLHGLYQQLLRALSDQGVLIAVASKNDPELVEAVFQRNDIVLPRDRIFPVEAHWNAKSESVTRILETWNVHADSVVFVDDSPSELAEVKAAHPEMECLRFDGQDHANVYSLLFQLRDMFAKQTITHEDTLRRESLRSGSIFREAVRSPIVSQENFLRDAEAKIAFDFTAIKNPRTLELVNKANQFNLNGNRYSEAEWRDSFSGSSAFVVNAIYRDKYGPLGVIAMLAGQVSQTEMTVKTWVMSCRAFGRRIEYQCLKTILDRFSVREITFEFSPTTRNGYMREYLTSFLGKQPDGPFSISRAAFLDKCPTLYHEVEVSHE
;
A
#
# COMPACT_ATOMS: atom_id res chain seq x y z
N MET A 1 -21.17 -5.09 -2.62
CA MET A 1 -21.86 -4.16 -3.58
C MET A 1 -23.07 -4.86 -4.18
N GLN A 2 -24.18 -4.14 -4.44
CA GLN A 2 -25.31 -4.72 -5.16
C GLN A 2 -25.03 -4.70 -6.67
N ILE A 3 -25.54 -5.70 -7.43
CA ILE A 3 -25.30 -5.80 -8.87
C ILE A 3 -25.80 -4.58 -9.67
N THR A 4 -26.91 -3.99 -9.22
CA THR A 4 -27.47 -2.75 -9.78
C THR A 4 -26.56 -1.55 -9.62
N GLU A 5 -25.87 -1.47 -8.50
CA GLU A 5 -24.87 -0.44 -8.20
C GLU A 5 -23.63 -0.64 -9.08
N ALA A 6 -23.14 -1.87 -9.20
CA ALA A 6 -22.02 -2.20 -10.09
C ALA A 6 -22.30 -1.77 -11.53
N LEU A 7 -23.48 -2.11 -12.04
CA LEU A 7 -23.89 -1.71 -13.39
C LEU A 7 -24.02 -0.19 -13.56
N LYS A 8 -24.47 0.53 -12.52
CA LYS A 8 -24.52 1.99 -12.53
C LYS A 8 -23.12 2.60 -12.63
N ILE A 9 -22.18 2.11 -11.85
CA ILE A 9 -20.77 2.56 -11.87
C ILE A 9 -20.20 2.35 -13.29
N ILE A 10 -20.32 1.16 -13.85
CA ILE A 10 -19.81 0.84 -15.19
C ILE A 10 -20.40 1.79 -16.24
N ARG A 11 -21.73 2.02 -16.21
CA ARG A 11 -22.42 2.89 -17.18
C ARG A 11 -21.97 4.34 -17.13
N GLN A 12 -21.60 4.87 -15.96
CA GLN A 12 -21.13 6.24 -15.80
C GLN A 12 -19.86 6.53 -16.62
N TYR A 13 -19.03 5.51 -16.88
CA TYR A 13 -17.77 5.65 -17.61
C TYR A 13 -17.83 5.25 -19.09
N LEU A 14 -18.95 4.70 -19.56
CA LEU A 14 -19.07 4.27 -20.97
C LEU A 14 -18.98 5.43 -21.97
N SER A 15 -19.46 6.61 -21.60
CA SER A 15 -19.51 7.80 -22.48
C SER A 15 -18.37 8.79 -22.21
N VAL A 16 -17.45 8.46 -21.29
CA VAL A 16 -16.34 9.37 -20.94
C VAL A 16 -15.14 8.99 -21.80
N ASP A 17 -14.54 10.00 -22.44
CA ASP A 17 -13.31 9.82 -23.22
C ASP A 17 -12.09 9.76 -22.29
N LEU A 18 -11.75 8.55 -21.86
CA LEU A 18 -10.63 8.27 -20.98
C LEU A 18 -9.74 7.17 -21.59
N PRO A 19 -8.44 7.17 -21.29
CA PRO A 19 -7.55 6.08 -21.66
C PRO A 19 -8.12 4.73 -21.22
N LEU A 20 -8.05 3.72 -22.09
CA LEU A 20 -8.56 2.39 -21.81
C LEU A 20 -7.61 1.64 -20.87
N SER A 21 -8.18 0.88 -19.92
CA SER A 21 -7.47 -0.14 -19.15
C SER A 21 -8.13 -1.49 -19.42
N GLN A 22 -7.37 -2.40 -20.00
CA GLN A 22 -7.85 -3.73 -20.40
C GLN A 22 -7.43 -4.78 -19.39
N VAL A 23 -8.41 -5.53 -18.89
CA VAL A 23 -8.21 -6.58 -17.89
C VAL A 23 -8.76 -7.89 -18.44
N ARG A 24 -8.00 -8.97 -18.32
CA ARG A 24 -8.45 -10.31 -18.66
C ARG A 24 -8.87 -11.06 -17.39
N LEU A 25 -10.10 -11.57 -17.38
CA LEU A 25 -10.57 -12.52 -16.37
C LEU A 25 -10.65 -13.92 -16.97
N VAL A 26 -9.89 -14.86 -16.44
CA VAL A 26 -9.82 -16.25 -16.85
C VAL A 26 -10.54 -17.14 -15.84
N THR A 27 -11.47 -17.95 -16.30
CA THR A 27 -12.24 -18.93 -15.52
C THR A 27 -12.63 -20.10 -16.41
N GLY A 28 -12.79 -21.29 -15.87
CA GLY A 28 -13.38 -22.41 -16.57
C GLY A 28 -14.92 -22.46 -16.52
N PHE A 29 -15.56 -21.53 -15.85
CA PHE A 29 -17.01 -21.38 -15.68
C PHE A 29 -17.51 -20.03 -16.19
N ASN A 30 -18.83 -19.83 -16.24
CA ASN A 30 -19.40 -18.53 -16.62
C ASN A 30 -19.17 -17.48 -15.53
N PRO A 31 -18.35 -16.45 -15.77
CA PRO A 31 -17.96 -15.49 -14.74
C PRO A 31 -18.83 -14.22 -14.68
N LEU A 32 -20.04 -14.22 -15.24
CA LEU A 32 -20.85 -13.00 -15.45
C LEU A 32 -20.93 -12.09 -14.22
N HIS A 33 -21.24 -12.63 -13.05
CA HIS A 33 -21.33 -11.84 -11.81
C HIS A 33 -19.95 -11.36 -11.34
N LEU A 34 -18.96 -12.26 -11.36
CA LEU A 34 -17.58 -11.93 -10.99
C LEU A 34 -17.00 -10.85 -11.90
N GLN A 35 -17.20 -10.96 -13.21
CA GLN A 35 -16.77 -9.98 -14.22
C GLN A 35 -17.39 -8.61 -13.95
N THR A 36 -18.71 -8.56 -13.72
CA THR A 36 -19.44 -7.32 -13.47
C THR A 36 -18.92 -6.61 -12.22
N PHE A 37 -18.77 -7.33 -11.11
CA PHE A 37 -18.27 -6.75 -9.87
C PHE A 37 -16.79 -6.34 -9.99
N LEU A 38 -15.95 -7.17 -10.63
CA LEU A 38 -14.54 -6.86 -10.83
C LEU A 38 -14.37 -5.57 -11.64
N GLN A 39 -15.13 -5.41 -12.73
CA GLN A 39 -15.08 -4.20 -13.54
C GLN A 39 -15.51 -2.97 -12.72
N ALA A 40 -16.57 -3.07 -11.93
CA ALA A 40 -17.05 -1.97 -11.10
C ALA A 40 -16.01 -1.56 -10.02
N TYR A 41 -15.42 -2.53 -9.31
CA TYR A 41 -14.41 -2.26 -8.29
C TYR A 41 -13.12 -1.68 -8.87
N LEU A 42 -12.67 -2.18 -10.02
CA LEU A 42 -11.50 -1.62 -10.71
C LEU A 42 -11.79 -0.21 -11.23
N GLN A 43 -13.00 0.05 -11.74
CA GLN A 43 -13.39 1.37 -12.20
C GLN A 43 -13.40 2.40 -11.05
N GLN A 44 -13.83 2.03 -9.86
CA GLN A 44 -13.75 2.90 -8.68
C GLN A 44 -12.29 3.23 -8.29
N ARG A 45 -11.35 2.30 -8.49
CA ARG A 45 -9.93 2.47 -8.18
C ARG A 45 -9.15 3.21 -9.26
N LEU A 46 -9.58 3.12 -10.50
CA LEU A 46 -8.96 3.71 -11.68
C LEU A 46 -9.87 4.79 -12.30
N SER A 47 -10.21 5.81 -11.50
CA SER A 47 -11.14 6.87 -11.91
C SER A 47 -10.68 7.70 -13.11
N THR A 48 -9.39 7.70 -13.43
CA THR A 48 -8.79 8.41 -14.57
C THR A 48 -8.69 7.57 -15.84
N ARG A 49 -9.13 6.31 -15.81
CA ARG A 49 -9.11 5.37 -16.94
C ARG A 49 -10.49 4.70 -17.08
N ARG A 50 -10.83 4.28 -18.29
CA ARG A 50 -12.01 3.45 -18.54
C ARG A 50 -11.60 1.99 -18.46
N VAL A 51 -12.14 1.25 -17.51
CA VAL A 51 -11.82 -0.17 -17.31
C VAL A 51 -12.76 -1.06 -18.14
N VAL A 52 -12.19 -2.04 -18.82
CA VAL A 52 -12.93 -3.10 -19.51
C VAL A 52 -12.38 -4.44 -19.06
N VAL A 53 -13.23 -5.25 -18.44
CA VAL A 53 -12.91 -6.64 -18.08
C VAL A 53 -13.47 -7.56 -19.16
N SER A 54 -12.57 -8.26 -19.85
CA SER A 54 -12.91 -9.24 -20.89
C SER A 54 -12.75 -10.66 -20.38
N THR A 55 -13.58 -11.58 -20.89
CA THR A 55 -13.54 -13.01 -20.59
C THR A 55 -13.49 -13.80 -21.89
N ASP A 56 -13.08 -15.05 -21.82
CA ASP A 56 -13.16 -15.99 -22.92
C ASP A 56 -14.42 -16.87 -22.82
N VAL A 57 -14.58 -17.80 -23.76
CA VAL A 57 -15.62 -18.82 -23.69
C VAL A 57 -15.32 -19.72 -22.49
N PHE A 58 -16.31 -19.89 -21.61
CA PHE A 58 -16.14 -20.75 -20.44
C PHE A 58 -16.00 -22.23 -20.85
N GLY A 59 -15.28 -23.01 -20.01
CA GLY A 59 -14.95 -24.41 -20.28
C GLY A 59 -13.62 -24.61 -21.02
N ASP A 60 -12.90 -23.52 -21.37
CA ASP A 60 -11.58 -23.57 -22.03
C ASP A 60 -10.54 -22.79 -21.21
N MET A 61 -10.20 -23.29 -20.03
CA MET A 61 -9.22 -22.66 -19.14
C MET A 61 -7.85 -22.50 -19.82
N THR A 62 -7.34 -23.56 -20.44
CA THR A 62 -6.01 -23.58 -21.06
C THR A 62 -5.94 -22.65 -22.28
N GLY A 63 -6.97 -22.65 -23.12
CA GLY A 63 -7.04 -21.72 -24.26
C GLY A 63 -7.20 -20.27 -23.81
N ALA A 64 -7.93 -20.01 -22.72
CA ALA A 64 -8.05 -18.68 -22.15
C ALA A 64 -6.72 -18.17 -21.59
N LEU A 65 -5.92 -19.02 -20.92
CA LEU A 65 -4.57 -18.70 -20.46
C LEU A 65 -3.63 -18.40 -21.62
N ALA A 66 -3.65 -19.19 -22.69
CA ALA A 66 -2.83 -18.97 -23.88
C ALA A 66 -3.15 -17.65 -24.61
N ARG A 67 -4.33 -17.09 -24.41
CA ARG A 67 -4.76 -15.79 -24.96
C ARG A 67 -4.44 -14.60 -24.06
N ILE A 68 -3.71 -14.78 -22.98
CA ILE A 68 -3.16 -13.66 -22.20
C ILE A 68 -1.98 -13.08 -22.97
N HIS A 69 -2.21 -11.94 -23.63
CA HIS A 69 -1.16 -11.20 -24.36
C HIS A 69 -0.83 -9.90 -23.61
N PRO A 70 0.26 -9.87 -22.83
CA PRO A 70 0.63 -8.69 -22.02
C PRO A 70 0.83 -7.39 -22.80
N SER A 71 1.11 -7.47 -24.10
CA SER A 71 1.18 -6.30 -24.98
C SER A 71 -0.18 -5.62 -25.24
N LEU A 72 -1.29 -6.34 -24.99
CA LEU A 72 -2.66 -5.86 -25.21
C LEU A 72 -3.45 -5.67 -23.92
N LEU A 73 -2.89 -6.11 -22.79
CA LEU A 73 -3.56 -6.15 -21.50
C LEU A 73 -2.72 -5.44 -20.44
N ASP A 74 -3.36 -4.68 -19.56
CA ASP A 74 -2.68 -4.04 -18.43
C ASP A 74 -2.52 -5.00 -17.25
N MET A 75 -3.48 -5.92 -17.04
CA MET A 75 -3.49 -6.85 -15.90
C MET A 75 -4.42 -8.05 -16.16
N GLY A 76 -4.28 -9.09 -15.33
CA GLY A 76 -5.09 -10.31 -15.39
C GLY A 76 -5.64 -10.76 -14.04
N ALA A 77 -6.74 -11.50 -14.07
CA ALA A 77 -7.30 -12.20 -12.92
C ALA A 77 -7.66 -13.64 -13.30
N ILE A 78 -7.37 -14.60 -12.43
CA ILE A 78 -7.71 -16.02 -12.62
C ILE A 78 -8.51 -16.48 -11.40
N ALA A 79 -9.71 -16.98 -11.63
CA ALA A 79 -10.47 -17.70 -10.61
C ALA A 79 -10.43 -19.20 -10.94
N LEU A 80 -9.60 -19.93 -10.21
CA LEU A 80 -9.41 -21.37 -10.36
C LEU A 80 -10.34 -22.10 -9.41
N GLU A 81 -11.12 -23.06 -9.93
CA GLU A 81 -11.96 -23.95 -9.15
C GLU A 81 -11.63 -25.42 -9.40
N TRP A 82 -12.11 -26.31 -8.54
CA TRP A 82 -11.83 -27.75 -8.62
C TRP A 82 -12.21 -28.34 -9.99
N GLN A 83 -13.34 -27.94 -10.54
CA GLN A 83 -13.81 -28.39 -11.86
C GLN A 83 -12.89 -27.97 -13.02
N ASP A 84 -12.04 -26.95 -12.83
CA ASP A 84 -11.06 -26.51 -13.83
C ASP A 84 -9.82 -27.42 -13.82
N LEU A 85 -9.58 -28.12 -12.72
CA LEU A 85 -8.49 -29.09 -12.58
C LEU A 85 -8.89 -30.46 -13.17
N ASP A 86 -10.13 -30.88 -12.90
CA ASP A 86 -10.76 -32.07 -13.50
C ASP A 86 -12.27 -31.87 -13.49
N PRO A 87 -12.97 -32.01 -14.64
CA PRO A 87 -14.43 -31.81 -14.70
C PRO A 87 -15.23 -32.71 -13.74
N ARG A 88 -14.69 -33.86 -13.35
CA ARG A 88 -15.28 -34.79 -12.37
C ARG A 88 -15.31 -34.23 -10.93
N LEU A 89 -14.52 -33.20 -10.67
CA LEU A 89 -14.52 -32.44 -9.40
C LEU A 89 -15.59 -31.33 -9.36
N GLY A 90 -16.47 -31.28 -10.36
CA GLY A 90 -17.64 -30.41 -10.42
C GLY A 90 -18.96 -31.17 -10.39
N PHE A 91 -20.07 -30.45 -10.58
CA PHE A 91 -21.43 -31.00 -10.56
C PHE A 91 -22.07 -31.08 -11.96
N ARG A 92 -21.43 -30.57 -12.98
CA ARG A 92 -21.98 -30.52 -14.36
C ARG A 92 -21.73 -31.80 -15.14
N GLN A 93 -20.70 -32.58 -14.79
CA GLN A 93 -20.38 -33.85 -15.42
C GLN A 93 -20.91 -35.01 -14.58
N LEU A 94 -21.68 -35.89 -15.18
CA LEU A 94 -22.16 -37.11 -14.54
C LEU A 94 -21.17 -38.25 -14.71
N GLY A 95 -21.23 -39.25 -13.77
CA GLY A 95 -20.49 -40.52 -13.84
C GLY A 95 -19.05 -40.46 -13.33
N GLY A 96 -18.59 -39.32 -12.78
CA GLY A 96 -17.22 -39.15 -12.30
C GLY A 96 -16.95 -39.51 -10.83
N TRP A 97 -17.94 -40.01 -10.08
CA TRP A 97 -17.80 -40.19 -8.62
C TRP A 97 -17.54 -41.65 -8.18
N GLY A 98 -16.93 -42.45 -9.05
CA GLY A 98 -16.55 -43.83 -8.72
C GLY A 98 -15.23 -43.88 -7.95
N TYR A 99 -15.15 -44.76 -6.91
CA TYR A 99 -13.93 -44.89 -6.11
C TYR A 99 -12.69 -45.32 -6.90
N LYS A 100 -12.88 -46.01 -8.04
CA LYS A 100 -11.79 -46.49 -8.91
C LYS A 100 -11.13 -45.34 -9.67
N GLU A 101 -11.80 -44.19 -9.77
CA GLU A 101 -11.38 -43.04 -10.56
C GLU A 101 -10.59 -42.01 -9.74
N LEU A 102 -10.56 -42.19 -8.38
CA LEU A 102 -9.94 -41.16 -7.51
C LEU A 102 -8.45 -40.94 -7.79
N ALA A 103 -7.68 -42.02 -8.04
CA ALA A 103 -6.24 -41.90 -8.34
C ALA A 103 -6.00 -41.19 -9.70
N ASP A 104 -6.86 -41.45 -10.67
CA ASP A 104 -6.84 -40.88 -11.99
C ASP A 104 -7.19 -39.36 -11.91
N ILE A 105 -8.25 -39.01 -11.18
CA ILE A 105 -8.63 -37.61 -10.92
C ILE A 105 -7.48 -36.82 -10.29
N VAL A 106 -6.79 -37.40 -9.29
CA VAL A 106 -5.63 -36.74 -8.66
C VAL A 106 -4.49 -36.52 -9.65
N THR A 107 -4.27 -37.47 -10.54
CA THR A 107 -3.23 -37.41 -11.57
C THR A 107 -3.57 -36.33 -12.61
N ASP A 108 -4.79 -36.30 -13.10
CA ASP A 108 -5.25 -35.30 -14.08
C ASP A 108 -5.24 -33.89 -13.50
N ALA A 109 -5.69 -33.72 -12.24
CA ALA A 109 -5.65 -32.44 -11.56
C ALA A 109 -4.20 -31.90 -11.41
N ARG A 110 -3.24 -32.78 -11.07
CA ARG A 110 -1.81 -32.42 -11.01
C ARG A 110 -1.27 -32.04 -12.38
N ALA A 111 -1.63 -32.77 -13.44
CA ALA A 111 -1.21 -32.47 -14.80
C ALA A 111 -1.77 -31.10 -15.25
N MET A 112 -3.03 -30.80 -14.94
CA MET A 112 -3.64 -29.52 -15.24
C MET A 112 -2.95 -28.36 -14.50
N LEU A 113 -2.65 -28.51 -13.21
CA LEU A 113 -1.87 -27.52 -12.46
C LEU A 113 -0.47 -27.30 -13.06
N GLY A 114 0.16 -28.37 -13.59
CA GLY A 114 1.40 -28.28 -14.34
C GLY A 114 1.27 -27.42 -15.60
N THR A 115 0.24 -27.66 -16.40
CA THR A 115 -0.06 -26.89 -17.61
C THR A 115 -0.33 -25.41 -17.29
N ILE A 116 -1.11 -25.13 -16.24
CA ILE A 116 -1.37 -23.75 -15.78
C ILE A 116 -0.06 -23.11 -15.36
N ARG A 117 0.78 -23.81 -14.60
CA ARG A 117 2.09 -23.32 -14.17
C ARG A 117 2.99 -22.95 -15.35
N GLU A 118 3.08 -23.80 -16.37
CA GLU A 118 3.85 -23.55 -17.58
C GLU A 118 3.34 -22.29 -18.30
N SER A 119 2.01 -22.17 -18.51
CA SER A 119 1.41 -21.01 -19.13
C SER A 119 1.68 -19.70 -18.37
N LEU A 120 1.71 -19.75 -17.05
CA LEU A 120 2.00 -18.58 -16.21
C LEU A 120 3.50 -18.27 -16.09
N ALA A 121 4.37 -19.27 -16.29
CA ALA A 121 5.80 -19.07 -16.25
C ALA A 121 6.31 -18.16 -17.38
N ASP A 122 5.64 -18.17 -18.52
CA ASP A 122 5.97 -17.40 -19.72
C ASP A 122 5.49 -15.93 -19.66
N LEU A 123 4.74 -15.56 -18.63
CA LEU A 123 4.30 -14.18 -18.47
C LEU A 123 5.50 -13.26 -18.14
N PRO A 124 5.59 -12.08 -18.80
CA PRO A 124 6.70 -11.16 -18.57
C PRO A 124 6.65 -10.57 -17.17
N GLU A 125 7.83 -10.28 -16.63
CA GLU A 125 7.94 -9.53 -15.38
C GLU A 125 7.21 -8.18 -15.47
N GLY A 126 6.44 -7.86 -14.42
CA GLY A 126 5.66 -6.61 -14.33
C GLY A 126 4.23 -6.73 -14.85
N PHE A 127 3.81 -7.88 -15.42
CA PHE A 127 2.39 -8.12 -15.71
C PHE A 127 1.66 -8.58 -14.44
N HIS A 128 0.84 -7.69 -13.86
CA HIS A 128 0.15 -7.98 -12.61
C HIS A 128 -1.00 -8.98 -12.77
N LEU A 129 -0.91 -10.10 -12.06
CA LEU A 129 -1.89 -11.16 -12.07
C LEU A 129 -2.44 -11.42 -10.67
N ALA A 130 -3.77 -11.38 -10.51
CA ALA A 130 -4.45 -11.83 -9.30
C ALA A 130 -4.97 -13.26 -9.50
N LEU A 131 -4.65 -14.18 -8.58
CA LEU A 131 -5.03 -15.59 -8.68
C LEU A 131 -5.80 -16.03 -7.43
N SER A 132 -6.99 -16.59 -7.61
CA SER A 132 -7.74 -17.30 -6.58
C SER A 132 -7.58 -18.80 -6.78
N LEU A 133 -7.22 -19.50 -5.70
CA LEU A 133 -7.27 -20.96 -5.60
C LEU A 133 -8.72 -21.42 -5.41
N PRO A 134 -9.03 -22.74 -5.56
CA PRO A 134 -10.38 -23.25 -5.40
C PRO A 134 -11.06 -22.82 -4.11
N THR A 135 -12.28 -22.33 -4.24
CA THR A 135 -13.07 -21.75 -3.16
C THR A 135 -14.32 -22.52 -2.83
N LEU A 136 -14.75 -23.34 -3.78
CA LEU A 136 -15.91 -24.20 -3.65
C LEU A 136 -15.53 -25.50 -2.91
N ASP A 137 -16.52 -26.11 -2.29
CA ASP A 137 -16.33 -27.43 -1.71
C ASP A 137 -16.20 -28.48 -2.81
N LEU A 138 -15.42 -29.53 -2.52
CA LEU A 138 -15.34 -30.70 -3.38
C LEU A 138 -16.69 -31.43 -3.42
N PRO A 139 -17.10 -32.00 -4.55
CA PRO A 139 -18.29 -32.82 -4.62
C PRO A 139 -18.17 -34.07 -3.77
N PRO A 140 -19.27 -34.79 -3.44
CA PRO A 140 -19.26 -35.95 -2.55
C PRO A 140 -18.71 -37.19 -3.24
N ILE A 141 -17.43 -37.16 -3.64
CA ILE A 141 -16.74 -38.24 -4.35
C ILE A 141 -15.99 -39.18 -3.42
N PHE A 142 -15.85 -38.86 -2.13
CA PHE A 142 -15.05 -39.59 -1.17
C PHE A 142 -15.88 -40.55 -0.35
N TYR A 143 -15.36 -41.78 -0.14
CA TYR A 143 -16.02 -42.87 0.56
C TYR A 143 -15.44 -43.06 1.94
N THR A 144 -15.59 -42.07 2.82
CA THR A 144 -15.09 -42.17 4.20
C THR A 144 -16.24 -41.97 5.20
N PRO A 145 -16.24 -42.74 6.31
CA PRO A 145 -17.26 -42.58 7.35
C PRO A 145 -17.21 -41.18 7.96
N SER A 146 -18.39 -40.59 8.21
CA SER A 146 -18.49 -39.28 8.90
C SER A 146 -17.63 -38.18 8.28
N TRP A 147 -17.49 -38.18 6.94
CA TRP A 147 -16.70 -37.20 6.19
C TRP A 147 -15.23 -37.10 6.64
N GLN A 148 -14.66 -38.21 7.09
CA GLN A 148 -13.24 -38.27 7.38
C GLN A 148 -12.42 -37.97 6.10
N LEU A 149 -11.38 -37.16 6.21
CA LEU A 149 -10.46 -36.89 5.11
C LEU A 149 -9.85 -38.16 4.56
N CYS A 150 -9.88 -38.36 3.25
CA CYS A 150 -9.23 -39.47 2.58
C CYS A 150 -7.93 -39.02 1.88
N GLU A 151 -7.12 -40.02 1.51
CA GLU A 151 -5.82 -39.79 0.85
C GLU A 151 -5.97 -38.97 -0.46
N ALA A 152 -7.00 -39.25 -1.27
CA ALA A 152 -7.23 -38.56 -2.52
C ALA A 152 -7.56 -37.07 -2.29
N GLU A 153 -8.41 -36.74 -1.31
CA GLU A 153 -8.71 -35.36 -0.94
C GLU A 153 -7.46 -34.65 -0.44
N ILE A 154 -6.67 -35.27 0.41
CA ILE A 154 -5.40 -34.72 0.91
C ILE A 154 -4.45 -34.47 -0.26
N SER A 155 -4.35 -35.41 -1.21
CA SER A 155 -3.47 -35.32 -2.37
C SER A 155 -3.88 -34.16 -3.33
N LEU A 156 -5.18 -33.93 -3.52
CA LEU A 156 -5.70 -32.77 -4.29
C LEU A 156 -5.34 -31.44 -3.62
N ARG A 157 -5.57 -31.34 -2.31
CA ARG A 157 -5.23 -30.13 -1.53
C ARG A 157 -3.73 -29.86 -1.57
N GLN A 158 -2.90 -30.92 -1.39
CA GLN A 158 -1.45 -30.82 -1.48
C GLN A 158 -1.00 -30.31 -2.86
N ALA A 159 -1.58 -30.81 -3.95
CA ALA A 159 -1.24 -30.34 -5.30
C ALA A 159 -1.54 -28.86 -5.49
N VAL A 160 -2.68 -28.37 -4.98
CA VAL A 160 -3.04 -26.95 -4.99
C VAL A 160 -2.09 -26.13 -4.12
N ASP A 161 -1.71 -26.61 -2.94
CA ASP A 161 -0.77 -25.91 -2.05
C ASP A 161 0.66 -25.84 -2.65
N GLU A 162 1.12 -26.91 -3.31
CA GLU A 162 2.40 -26.92 -4.04
C GLU A 162 2.40 -25.88 -5.19
N PHE A 163 1.30 -25.79 -5.93
CA PHE A 163 1.11 -24.77 -6.96
C PHE A 163 1.08 -23.36 -6.36
N ALA A 164 0.35 -23.16 -5.26
CA ALA A 164 0.30 -21.89 -4.55
C ALA A 164 1.68 -21.46 -4.03
N PHE A 165 2.46 -22.39 -3.49
CA PHE A 165 3.83 -22.13 -3.05
C PHE A 165 4.71 -21.63 -4.20
N TRP A 166 4.67 -22.29 -5.35
CA TRP A 166 5.37 -21.85 -6.55
C TRP A 166 4.91 -20.44 -6.98
N ALA A 167 3.60 -20.19 -7.06
CA ALA A 167 3.03 -18.92 -7.48
C ALA A 167 3.41 -17.79 -6.52
N SER A 168 3.50 -18.04 -5.22
CA SER A 168 3.89 -17.04 -4.21
C SER A 168 5.34 -16.57 -4.33
N GLY A 169 6.21 -17.37 -4.97
CA GLY A 169 7.58 -16.96 -5.29
C GLY A 169 7.70 -15.98 -6.46
N ARG A 170 6.59 -15.71 -7.18
CA ARG A 170 6.52 -14.77 -8.30
C ARG A 170 6.01 -13.41 -7.83
N PRO A 171 6.77 -12.30 -7.96
CA PRO A 171 6.36 -10.98 -7.47
C PRO A 171 5.18 -10.39 -8.24
N ASP A 172 4.95 -10.81 -9.47
CA ASP A 172 3.88 -10.43 -10.37
C ASP A 172 2.57 -11.19 -10.13
N ILE A 173 2.61 -12.37 -9.47
CA ILE A 173 1.43 -13.16 -9.12
C ILE A 173 1.01 -12.90 -7.67
N ARG A 174 -0.21 -12.45 -7.48
CA ARG A 174 -0.79 -12.14 -6.17
C ARG A 174 -1.93 -13.08 -5.85
N LEU A 175 -1.74 -13.92 -4.82
CA LEU A 175 -2.71 -14.93 -4.42
C LEU A 175 -3.78 -14.36 -3.49
N VAL A 176 -5.03 -14.73 -3.73
CA VAL A 176 -6.14 -14.49 -2.80
C VAL A 176 -6.03 -15.50 -1.65
N GLY A 177 -5.75 -15.03 -0.43
CA GLY A 177 -5.67 -15.89 0.74
C GLY A 177 -7.04 -16.49 1.12
N PRO A 178 -7.16 -17.84 1.24
CA PRO A 178 -8.44 -18.48 1.54
C PRO A 178 -9.00 -18.08 2.91
N HIS A 179 -8.15 -17.90 3.91
CA HIS A 179 -8.55 -17.52 5.26
C HIS A 179 -9.08 -16.08 5.39
N ARG A 180 -8.65 -15.16 4.52
CA ARG A 180 -9.14 -13.77 4.55
C ARG A 180 -10.61 -13.65 4.16
N ARG A 181 -11.13 -14.57 3.37
CA ARG A 181 -12.54 -14.63 2.97
C ARG A 181 -13.46 -15.09 4.11
N GLN A 182 -12.97 -15.92 5.02
CA GLN A 182 -13.75 -16.41 6.17
C GLN A 182 -14.01 -15.32 7.22
N ILE A 183 -13.13 -14.34 7.34
CA ILE A 183 -13.28 -13.21 8.28
C ILE A 183 -14.45 -12.31 7.87
N ASP A 184 -14.63 -12.12 6.56
CA ASP A 184 -15.75 -11.32 6.01
C ASP A 184 -17.05 -12.14 5.80
N ALA A 185 -17.02 -13.46 6.02
CA ALA A 185 -18.06 -14.41 5.65
C ALA A 185 -18.81 -15.00 6.85
N ILE A 186 -19.40 -14.17 7.68
CA ILE A 186 -20.45 -14.65 8.60
C ILE A 186 -21.71 -14.89 7.75
N SER A 187 -21.90 -16.16 7.29
CA SER A 187 -23.13 -16.71 6.70
C SER A 187 -23.48 -16.44 5.22
N SER A 188 -22.55 -16.29 4.27
CA SER A 188 -22.96 -16.31 2.87
C SER A 188 -22.78 -17.68 2.23
N GLN A 189 -23.81 -18.18 1.57
CA GLN A 189 -23.72 -19.32 0.67
C GLN A 189 -22.65 -19.02 -0.40
N VAL A 190 -21.67 -19.91 -0.57
CA VAL A 190 -20.56 -19.73 -1.53
C VAL A 190 -20.97 -20.23 -2.91
N PHE A 191 -21.69 -21.35 -2.96
CA PHE A 191 -22.05 -22.07 -4.16
C PHE A 191 -23.54 -22.01 -4.46
N ASP A 192 -23.89 -21.72 -5.72
CA ASP A 192 -25.25 -21.78 -6.26
C ASP A 192 -25.38 -22.92 -7.26
N LEU A 193 -25.75 -24.12 -6.76
CA LEU A 193 -25.92 -25.32 -7.56
C LEU A 193 -26.94 -25.12 -8.71
N ARG A 194 -28.04 -24.39 -8.47
CA ARG A 194 -29.05 -24.14 -9.48
C ARG A 194 -28.53 -23.29 -10.62
N ALA A 195 -27.86 -22.19 -10.30
CA ALA A 195 -27.26 -21.31 -11.30
C ALA A 195 -26.12 -21.99 -12.05
N ASP A 196 -25.33 -22.82 -11.36
CA ASP A 196 -24.28 -23.62 -12.01
C ASP A 196 -24.86 -24.59 -13.04
N LEU A 197 -25.82 -25.42 -12.67
CA LEU A 197 -26.42 -26.42 -13.58
C LEU A 197 -27.17 -25.79 -14.75
N THR A 198 -27.80 -24.62 -14.57
CA THR A 198 -28.62 -23.96 -15.61
C THR A 198 -27.81 -23.04 -16.52
N ALA A 199 -26.83 -22.33 -15.99
CA ALA A 199 -26.11 -21.27 -16.70
C ALA A 199 -24.58 -21.31 -16.56
N GLY A 200 -24.02 -22.28 -15.82
CA GLY A 200 -22.58 -22.36 -15.54
C GLY A 200 -22.08 -21.30 -14.58
N LEU A 201 -22.94 -20.78 -13.70
CA LEU A 201 -22.65 -19.73 -12.73
C LEU A 201 -22.52 -20.36 -11.32
N PRO A 202 -21.35 -20.92 -10.94
CA PRO A 202 -21.23 -21.65 -9.69
C PRO A 202 -21.24 -20.74 -8.46
N TYR A 203 -20.84 -19.49 -8.60
CA TYR A 203 -20.73 -18.57 -7.46
C TYR A 203 -22.07 -17.93 -7.10
N ALA A 204 -22.41 -18.01 -5.84
CA ALA A 204 -23.43 -17.14 -5.26
C ALA A 204 -23.01 -15.66 -5.44
N ILE A 205 -24.01 -14.77 -5.56
CA ILE A 205 -23.76 -13.34 -5.85
C ILE A 205 -22.82 -12.71 -4.83
N ASP A 206 -23.03 -12.96 -3.54
CA ASP A 206 -22.21 -12.40 -2.46
C ASP A 206 -20.76 -12.92 -2.49
N HIS A 207 -20.58 -14.18 -2.90
CA HIS A 207 -19.25 -14.74 -3.06
C HIS A 207 -18.52 -14.12 -4.26
N ALA A 208 -19.19 -13.98 -5.39
CA ALA A 208 -18.65 -13.30 -6.57
C ALA A 208 -18.26 -11.85 -6.26
N ASP A 209 -19.06 -11.11 -5.49
CA ASP A 209 -18.77 -9.76 -5.04
C ASP A 209 -17.49 -9.69 -4.20
N LYS A 210 -17.38 -10.55 -3.17
CA LYS A 210 -16.20 -10.60 -2.28
C LYS A 210 -14.92 -10.99 -3.01
N LEU A 211 -15.00 -11.96 -3.91
CA LEU A 211 -13.86 -12.38 -4.73
C LEU A 211 -13.42 -11.27 -5.69
N ALA A 212 -14.38 -10.60 -6.34
CA ALA A 212 -14.11 -9.45 -7.21
C ALA A 212 -13.41 -8.31 -6.45
N GLN A 213 -13.89 -8.00 -5.24
CA GLN A 213 -13.26 -7.01 -4.36
C GLN A 213 -11.82 -7.39 -4.03
N SER A 214 -11.57 -8.68 -3.73
CA SER A 214 -10.23 -9.19 -3.44
C SER A 214 -9.30 -9.06 -4.65
N PHE A 215 -9.76 -9.44 -5.84
CA PHE A 215 -9.01 -9.25 -7.08
C PHE A 215 -8.70 -7.78 -7.35
N ALA A 216 -9.68 -6.89 -7.22
CA ALA A 216 -9.45 -5.46 -7.43
C ALA A 216 -8.43 -4.87 -6.45
N ARG A 217 -8.42 -5.31 -5.19
CA ARG A 217 -7.41 -4.92 -4.19
C ARG A 217 -6.01 -5.44 -4.53
N LEU A 218 -5.91 -6.65 -5.10
CA LEU A 218 -4.63 -7.23 -5.50
C LEU A 218 -4.10 -6.59 -6.78
N LEU A 219 -4.94 -6.33 -7.77
CA LEU A 219 -4.55 -5.74 -9.04
C LEU A 219 -4.20 -4.26 -8.91
N VAL A 220 -5.00 -3.51 -8.16
CA VAL A 220 -4.80 -2.08 -7.89
C VAL A 220 -4.77 -1.85 -6.38
N PRO A 221 -3.65 -2.17 -5.72
CA PRO A 221 -3.53 -2.02 -4.27
C PRO A 221 -3.60 -0.55 -3.86
N SER A 222 -4.26 -0.29 -2.73
CA SER A 222 -4.18 1.02 -2.09
C SER A 222 -2.78 1.23 -1.51
N LEU A 223 -2.32 2.46 -1.49
CA LEU A 223 -1.06 2.78 -0.79
C LEU A 223 -1.23 2.45 0.70
N PRO A 224 -0.27 1.75 1.32
CA PRO A 224 -0.31 1.48 2.75
C PRO A 224 -0.39 2.78 3.55
N LYS A 225 -1.19 2.78 4.61
CA LYS A 225 -1.21 3.88 5.57
C LYS A 225 0.18 4.06 6.20
N LYS A 226 0.50 5.29 6.60
CA LYS A 226 1.84 5.66 7.10
C LYS A 226 1.91 5.74 8.61
N GLY A 227 0.79 6.10 9.26
CA GLY A 227 0.72 6.31 10.69
C GLY A 227 -0.62 5.92 11.30
N LEU A 228 -0.57 5.59 12.57
CA LEU A 228 -1.73 5.32 13.41
C LEU A 228 -1.65 6.20 14.65
N ILE A 229 -2.72 6.93 14.93
CA ILE A 229 -2.92 7.71 16.16
C ILE A 229 -3.91 6.94 17.00
N THR A 230 -3.57 6.66 18.24
CA THR A 230 -4.41 5.91 19.17
C THR A 230 -4.77 6.74 20.39
N ASP A 231 -5.97 6.53 20.93
CA ASP A 231 -6.26 6.90 22.30
C ASP A 231 -5.61 5.94 23.29
N LEU A 232 -5.71 6.21 24.57
CA LEU A 232 -5.11 5.47 25.69
C LEU A 232 -6.17 4.72 26.50
N ASP A 233 -6.96 5.44 27.33
CA ASP A 233 -7.95 4.87 28.24
C ASP A 233 -9.03 4.13 27.46
N GLU A 234 -9.42 2.92 27.89
CA GLU A 234 -10.38 2.03 27.24
C GLU A 234 -10.05 1.66 25.78
N THR A 235 -8.87 2.10 25.27
CA THR A 235 -8.38 1.79 23.93
C THR A 235 -7.03 1.05 24.00
N LEU A 236 -5.96 1.70 24.40
CA LEU A 236 -4.64 1.06 24.50
C LEU A 236 -4.54 0.15 25.74
N TRP A 237 -5.22 0.54 26.81
CA TRP A 237 -5.40 -0.24 28.03
C TRP A 237 -6.83 -0.14 28.56
N ALA A 238 -7.27 -1.12 29.33
CA ALA A 238 -8.54 -1.09 30.02
C ALA A 238 -8.44 -0.27 31.31
N GLY A 239 -9.45 0.54 31.57
CA GLY A 239 -9.54 1.45 32.69
C GLY A 239 -9.09 2.87 32.36
N ILE A 240 -9.64 3.83 33.13
CA ILE A 240 -9.30 5.26 33.03
C ILE A 240 -8.19 5.55 34.03
N ALA A 241 -6.98 5.84 33.52
CA ALA A 241 -5.78 6.00 34.36
C ALA A 241 -5.97 7.07 35.45
N GLY A 242 -6.71 8.14 35.18
CA GLY A 242 -7.06 9.18 36.13
C GLY A 242 -7.99 8.75 37.27
N GLU A 243 -8.79 7.67 37.06
CA GLU A 243 -9.73 7.17 38.05
C GLU A 243 -9.18 6.00 38.86
N VAL A 244 -8.57 5.01 38.16
CA VAL A 244 -8.11 3.79 38.82
C VAL A 244 -6.64 3.84 39.23
N GLY A 245 -5.89 4.79 38.70
CA GLY A 245 -4.44 4.95 38.91
C GLY A 245 -3.59 4.15 37.89
N PRO A 246 -2.32 4.58 37.66
CA PRO A 246 -1.47 3.97 36.63
C PRO A 246 -1.16 2.48 36.83
N SER A 247 -1.19 2.00 38.07
CA SER A 247 -0.92 0.59 38.42
C SER A 247 -2.12 -0.33 38.19
N ALA A 248 -3.35 0.22 38.10
CA ALA A 248 -4.58 -0.56 38.04
C ALA A 248 -5.14 -0.67 36.61
N VAL A 249 -4.68 0.13 35.65
CA VAL A 249 -4.99 -0.11 34.23
C VAL A 249 -4.39 -1.44 33.78
N SER A 250 -5.05 -2.16 32.86
CA SER A 250 -4.65 -3.53 32.53
C SER A 250 -4.83 -3.87 31.05
N TRP A 251 -4.13 -4.93 30.60
CA TRP A 251 -4.14 -5.44 29.21
C TRP A 251 -3.80 -6.93 29.16
N ASP A 252 -4.04 -7.67 30.21
CA ASP A 252 -3.63 -9.05 30.39
C ASP A 252 -4.80 -10.01 30.50
N LEU A 253 -4.50 -11.32 30.50
CA LEU A 253 -5.46 -12.38 30.55
C LEU A 253 -6.08 -12.53 31.95
N ASP A 254 -5.31 -12.31 32.99
CA ASP A 254 -5.74 -12.47 34.38
C ASP A 254 -6.79 -11.41 34.75
N SER A 255 -6.61 -10.21 34.23
CA SER A 255 -7.56 -9.10 34.35
C SER A 255 -8.72 -9.17 33.33
N LYS A 256 -8.75 -10.15 32.44
CA LYS A 256 -9.72 -10.34 31.34
C LYS A 256 -9.75 -9.16 30.35
N THR A 257 -8.62 -8.49 30.20
CA THR A 257 -8.43 -7.31 29.32
C THR A 257 -7.46 -7.57 28.17
N GLN A 258 -7.23 -8.85 27.85
CA GLN A 258 -6.27 -9.31 26.83
C GLN A 258 -6.46 -8.66 25.46
N LEU A 259 -7.66 -8.19 25.10
CA LEU A 259 -7.91 -7.51 23.84
C LEU A 259 -7.03 -6.26 23.69
N HIS A 260 -6.86 -5.50 24.76
CA HIS A 260 -5.97 -4.32 24.79
C HIS A 260 -4.50 -4.73 24.62
N GLY A 261 -4.08 -5.84 25.25
CA GLY A 261 -2.75 -6.42 25.06
C GLY A 261 -2.48 -6.87 23.63
N LEU A 262 -3.45 -7.52 22.96
CA LEU A 262 -3.37 -7.90 21.56
C LEU A 262 -3.28 -6.67 20.64
N TYR A 263 -4.01 -5.61 20.95
CA TYR A 263 -3.92 -4.35 20.23
C TYR A 263 -2.53 -3.71 20.40
N GLN A 264 -2.00 -3.62 21.61
CA GLN A 264 -0.62 -3.17 21.86
C GLN A 264 0.41 -3.99 21.10
N GLN A 265 0.25 -5.33 21.08
CA GLN A 265 1.13 -6.23 20.33
C GLN A 265 1.10 -5.94 18.84
N LEU A 266 -0.09 -5.70 18.26
CA LEU A 266 -0.22 -5.30 16.85
C LEU A 266 0.48 -3.97 16.59
N LEU A 267 0.25 -2.94 17.42
CA LEU A 267 0.89 -1.63 17.27
C LEU A 267 2.42 -1.73 17.34
N ARG A 268 2.94 -2.55 18.26
CA ARG A 268 4.38 -2.84 18.34
C ARG A 268 4.90 -3.45 17.03
N ALA A 269 4.22 -4.48 16.53
CA ALA A 269 4.60 -5.14 15.26
C ALA A 269 4.54 -4.17 14.07
N LEU A 270 3.53 -3.31 14.00
CA LEU A 270 3.42 -2.26 12.97
C LEU A 270 4.56 -1.23 13.10
N SER A 271 4.89 -0.81 14.32
CA SER A 271 6.02 0.11 14.58
C SER A 271 7.36 -0.48 14.14
N ASP A 272 7.59 -1.79 14.34
CA ASP A 272 8.79 -2.49 13.87
C ASP A 272 8.89 -2.53 12.33
N GLN A 273 7.76 -2.41 11.63
CA GLN A 273 7.67 -2.31 10.18
C GLN A 273 7.69 -0.85 9.66
N GLY A 274 7.98 0.11 10.56
CA GLY A 274 8.11 1.53 10.22
C GLY A 274 6.80 2.29 10.10
N VAL A 275 5.70 1.76 10.67
CA VAL A 275 4.47 2.53 10.88
C VAL A 275 4.70 3.52 12.03
N LEU A 276 4.28 4.75 11.82
CA LEU A 276 4.34 5.78 12.84
C LEU A 276 3.22 5.58 13.85
N ILE A 277 3.54 5.54 15.13
CA ILE A 277 2.54 5.43 16.19
C ILE A 277 2.60 6.71 17.03
N ALA A 278 1.44 7.36 17.22
CA ALA A 278 1.28 8.49 18.14
C ALA A 278 0.08 8.28 19.06
N VAL A 279 0.05 9.07 20.10
CA VAL A 279 -1.06 9.12 21.06
C VAL A 279 -1.75 10.48 20.99
N ALA A 280 -3.09 10.47 21.02
CA ALA A 280 -3.93 11.63 21.25
C ALA A 280 -4.96 11.27 22.31
N SER A 281 -4.75 11.71 23.54
CA SER A 281 -5.58 11.33 24.69
C SER A 281 -5.91 12.53 25.58
N LYS A 282 -7.14 12.56 26.10
CA LYS A 282 -7.56 13.50 27.15
C LYS A 282 -7.15 12.94 28.50
N ASN A 283 -5.91 13.21 28.89
CA ASN A 283 -5.31 12.63 30.07
C ASN A 283 -4.24 13.56 30.68
N ASP A 284 -3.83 13.27 31.90
CA ASP A 284 -2.69 13.93 32.55
C ASP A 284 -1.37 13.33 32.04
N PRO A 285 -0.43 14.15 31.53
CA PRO A 285 0.85 13.67 31.00
C PRO A 285 1.67 12.85 32.01
N GLU A 286 1.63 13.20 33.30
CA GLU A 286 2.40 12.51 34.32
C GLU A 286 1.85 11.10 34.58
N LEU A 287 0.51 10.95 34.56
CA LEU A 287 -0.13 9.65 34.69
C LEU A 287 0.16 8.76 33.48
N VAL A 288 0.11 9.32 32.29
CA VAL A 288 0.43 8.60 31.04
C VAL A 288 1.87 8.09 31.07
N GLU A 289 2.83 8.93 31.43
CA GLU A 289 4.24 8.52 31.54
C GLU A 289 4.42 7.45 32.63
N ALA A 290 3.71 7.53 33.75
CA ALA A 290 3.78 6.52 34.81
C ALA A 290 3.27 5.13 34.32
N VAL A 291 2.23 5.07 33.51
CA VAL A 291 1.79 3.81 32.88
C VAL A 291 2.86 3.27 31.94
N PHE A 292 3.45 4.10 31.08
CA PHE A 292 4.50 3.68 30.15
C PHE A 292 5.81 3.25 30.81
N GLN A 293 6.05 3.62 32.06
CA GLN A 293 7.21 3.15 32.84
C GLN A 293 7.03 1.74 33.41
N ARG A 294 5.85 1.15 33.32
CA ARG A 294 5.61 -0.22 33.76
C ARG A 294 6.39 -1.22 32.89
N ASN A 295 6.98 -2.22 33.56
CA ASN A 295 7.78 -3.25 32.90
C ASN A 295 6.97 -4.24 32.05
N ASP A 296 5.65 -4.34 32.29
CA ASP A 296 4.72 -5.25 31.63
C ASP A 296 4.04 -4.63 30.39
N ILE A 297 4.30 -3.35 30.08
CA ILE A 297 3.76 -2.69 28.89
C ILE A 297 4.24 -3.39 27.60
N VAL A 298 3.32 -3.77 26.72
CA VAL A 298 3.63 -4.50 25.49
C VAL A 298 4.11 -3.56 24.39
N LEU A 299 3.52 -2.37 24.28
CA LEU A 299 3.96 -1.30 23.37
C LEU A 299 4.87 -0.31 24.13
N PRO A 300 6.20 -0.38 23.97
CA PRO A 300 7.12 0.48 24.71
C PRO A 300 6.97 1.96 24.35
N ARG A 301 7.21 2.85 25.32
CA ARG A 301 7.12 4.31 25.15
C ARG A 301 7.98 4.86 24.02
N ASP A 302 9.14 4.29 23.78
CA ASP A 302 10.08 4.70 22.73
C ASP A 302 9.55 4.40 21.32
N ARG A 303 8.51 3.58 21.17
CA ARG A 303 7.83 3.28 19.90
C ARG A 303 6.79 4.32 19.50
N ILE A 304 6.43 5.22 20.42
CA ILE A 304 5.37 6.22 20.26
C ILE A 304 5.97 7.62 20.12
N PHE A 305 5.58 8.35 19.08
CA PHE A 305 5.99 9.73 18.88
C PHE A 305 5.09 10.46 17.87
N PRO A 306 4.54 11.66 18.22
CA PRO A 306 4.53 12.27 19.56
C PRO A 306 3.48 11.65 20.49
N VAL A 307 3.48 12.05 21.76
CA VAL A 307 2.41 11.81 22.72
C VAL A 307 1.76 13.14 23.04
N GLU A 308 0.50 13.28 22.63
CA GLU A 308 -0.36 14.43 22.91
C GLU A 308 -1.34 14.02 24.02
N ALA A 309 -0.98 14.28 25.27
CA ALA A 309 -1.80 14.02 26.45
C ALA A 309 -2.17 15.36 27.10
N HIS A 310 -3.39 15.78 26.97
CA HIS A 310 -3.95 17.03 27.52
C HIS A 310 -5.46 17.08 27.33
N TRP A 311 -6.15 18.04 27.96
CA TRP A 311 -7.61 18.13 28.00
C TRP A 311 -8.26 18.91 26.84
N ASN A 312 -7.50 19.32 25.82
CA ASN A 312 -8.04 19.99 24.63
C ASN A 312 -8.75 18.98 23.71
N ALA A 313 -9.39 19.51 22.65
CA ALA A 313 -10.02 18.69 21.61
C ALA A 313 -9.02 17.72 20.96
N LYS A 314 -9.40 16.46 20.73
CA LYS A 314 -8.53 15.47 20.07
C LYS A 314 -8.21 15.83 18.63
N SER A 315 -9.13 16.52 17.94
CA SER A 315 -8.88 17.04 16.59
C SER A 315 -7.70 18.01 16.50
N GLU A 316 -7.45 18.82 17.55
CA GLU A 316 -6.28 19.68 17.63
C GLU A 316 -4.99 18.88 17.82
N SER A 317 -5.02 17.85 18.69
CA SER A 317 -3.91 16.91 18.88
C SER A 317 -3.54 16.20 17.59
N VAL A 318 -4.56 15.70 16.88
CA VAL A 318 -4.40 15.05 15.57
C VAL A 318 -3.76 16.02 14.57
N THR A 319 -4.19 17.27 14.53
CA THR A 319 -3.61 18.30 13.65
C THR A 319 -2.10 18.49 13.95
N ARG A 320 -1.71 18.65 15.24
CA ARG A 320 -0.31 18.78 15.63
C ARG A 320 0.52 17.53 15.30
N ILE A 321 -0.06 16.33 15.46
CA ILE A 321 0.60 15.07 15.10
C ILE A 321 0.85 15.01 13.60
N LEU A 322 -0.16 15.35 12.76
CA LEU A 322 -0.03 15.38 11.32
C LEU A 322 1.05 16.37 10.86
N GLU A 323 1.12 17.56 11.47
CA GLU A 323 2.16 18.55 11.22
C GLU A 323 3.54 18.03 11.65
N THR A 324 3.63 17.40 12.83
CA THR A 324 4.89 16.82 13.36
C THR A 324 5.41 15.73 12.44
N TRP A 325 4.55 14.84 11.97
CA TRP A 325 4.89 13.79 11.01
C TRP A 325 5.05 14.30 9.57
N ASN A 326 4.51 15.47 9.29
CA ASN A 326 4.42 16.04 7.95
C ASN A 326 3.78 15.06 6.96
N VAL A 327 2.60 14.56 7.31
CA VAL A 327 1.81 13.61 6.51
C VAL A 327 0.37 14.11 6.36
N HIS A 328 -0.29 13.71 5.26
CA HIS A 328 -1.70 14.02 5.06
C HIS A 328 -2.60 13.07 5.87
N ALA A 329 -3.78 13.56 6.24
CA ALA A 329 -4.78 12.83 7.02
C ALA A 329 -5.22 11.52 6.34
N ASP A 330 -5.31 11.48 5.00
CA ASP A 330 -5.67 10.30 4.20
C ASP A 330 -4.71 9.11 4.38
N SER A 331 -3.48 9.37 4.82
CA SER A 331 -2.45 8.35 5.06
C SER A 331 -2.33 7.90 6.52
N VAL A 332 -3.23 8.37 7.39
CA VAL A 332 -3.23 8.10 8.83
C VAL A 332 -4.56 7.47 9.25
N VAL A 333 -4.51 6.62 10.26
CA VAL A 333 -5.69 6.03 10.91
C VAL A 333 -5.77 6.56 12.33
N PHE A 334 -6.98 6.92 12.79
CA PHE A 334 -7.25 7.27 14.16
C PHE A 334 -8.11 6.19 14.81
N VAL A 335 -7.71 5.70 15.98
CA VAL A 335 -8.39 4.64 16.75
C VAL A 335 -8.73 5.14 18.13
N ASP A 336 -10.00 4.98 18.51
CA ASP A 336 -10.56 5.48 19.76
C ASP A 336 -11.77 4.62 20.15
N ASP A 337 -12.10 4.49 21.45
CA ASP A 337 -13.29 3.79 21.90
C ASP A 337 -14.55 4.66 21.83
N SER A 338 -14.40 6.00 21.93
CA SER A 338 -15.47 6.98 22.00
C SER A 338 -16.02 7.36 20.62
N PRO A 339 -17.30 7.04 20.30
CA PRO A 339 -17.91 7.46 19.04
C PRO A 339 -17.97 8.99 18.85
N SER A 340 -18.06 9.76 19.94
CA SER A 340 -18.12 11.22 19.88
C SER A 340 -16.77 11.81 19.48
N GLU A 341 -15.65 11.25 19.96
CA GLU A 341 -14.31 11.70 19.64
C GLU A 341 -13.91 11.30 18.22
N LEU A 342 -14.30 10.09 17.79
CA LEU A 342 -14.18 9.67 16.39
C LEU A 342 -14.93 10.62 15.44
N ALA A 343 -16.16 11.02 15.81
CA ALA A 343 -16.95 11.96 15.01
C ALA A 343 -16.33 13.36 14.98
N GLU A 344 -15.77 13.84 16.10
CA GLU A 344 -15.06 15.12 16.19
C GLU A 344 -13.82 15.15 15.26
N VAL A 345 -12.98 14.13 15.36
CA VAL A 345 -11.78 14.01 14.51
C VAL A 345 -12.17 13.85 13.04
N LYS A 346 -13.19 13.06 12.73
CA LYS A 346 -13.67 12.88 11.36
C LYS A 346 -14.23 14.16 10.75
N ALA A 347 -14.90 14.99 11.54
CA ALA A 347 -15.39 16.29 11.08
C ALA A 347 -14.26 17.27 10.76
N ALA A 348 -13.19 17.28 11.57
CA ALA A 348 -12.01 18.13 11.34
C ALA A 348 -11.11 17.60 10.20
N HIS A 349 -11.03 16.28 10.04
CA HIS A 349 -10.20 15.59 9.06
C HIS A 349 -11.03 14.57 8.24
N PRO A 350 -11.86 15.02 7.28
CA PRO A 350 -12.78 14.15 6.54
C PRO A 350 -12.10 13.01 5.75
N GLU A 351 -10.84 13.17 5.38
CA GLU A 351 -10.05 12.16 4.66
C GLU A 351 -9.45 11.08 5.57
N MET A 352 -9.43 11.31 6.90
CA MET A 352 -8.86 10.35 7.86
C MET A 352 -9.78 9.16 8.06
N GLU A 353 -9.21 7.98 8.13
CA GLU A 353 -9.91 6.78 8.57
C GLU A 353 -10.00 6.78 10.10
N CYS A 354 -11.23 6.78 10.63
CA CYS A 354 -11.49 6.76 12.05
C CYS A 354 -12.17 5.43 12.39
N LEU A 355 -11.56 4.65 13.29
CA LEU A 355 -11.99 3.30 13.64
C LEU A 355 -12.27 3.18 15.12
N ARG A 356 -13.36 2.51 15.47
CA ARG A 356 -13.74 2.30 16.87
C ARG A 356 -13.05 1.06 17.43
N PHE A 357 -12.44 1.21 18.60
CA PHE A 357 -12.02 0.10 19.45
C PHE A 357 -13.13 -0.14 20.51
N ASP A 358 -13.92 -1.18 20.35
CA ASP A 358 -14.97 -1.54 21.31
C ASP A 358 -14.51 -2.71 22.17
N GLY A 359 -13.87 -2.41 23.30
CA GLY A 359 -13.31 -3.41 24.22
C GLY A 359 -14.33 -4.41 24.78
N GLN A 360 -15.64 -4.09 24.68
CA GLN A 360 -16.72 -4.98 25.11
C GLN A 360 -17.18 -5.92 23.97
N ASP A 361 -16.91 -5.57 22.72
CA ASP A 361 -17.25 -6.40 21.55
C ASP A 361 -15.99 -7.12 21.01
N HIS A 362 -15.80 -8.37 21.44
CA HIS A 362 -14.66 -9.21 21.02
C HIS A 362 -14.61 -9.44 19.52
N ALA A 363 -15.76 -9.53 18.84
CA ALA A 363 -15.82 -9.73 17.39
C ALA A 363 -15.39 -8.45 16.65
N ASN A 364 -15.80 -7.29 17.16
CA ASN A 364 -15.38 -6.00 16.64
C ASN A 364 -13.85 -5.83 16.75
N VAL A 365 -13.27 -6.04 17.94
CA VAL A 365 -11.81 -5.92 18.13
C VAL A 365 -11.07 -6.92 17.27
N TYR A 366 -11.53 -8.17 17.19
CA TYR A 366 -10.93 -9.17 16.32
C TYR A 366 -10.90 -8.71 14.84
N SER A 367 -12.01 -8.21 14.33
CA SER A 367 -12.11 -7.66 12.98
C SER A 367 -11.21 -6.43 12.79
N LEU A 368 -11.18 -5.51 13.78
CA LEU A 368 -10.34 -4.32 13.77
C LEU A 368 -8.85 -4.66 13.65
N LEU A 369 -8.36 -5.68 14.37
CA LEU A 369 -6.95 -6.10 14.29
C LEU A 369 -6.56 -6.51 12.87
N PHE A 370 -7.41 -7.27 12.17
CA PHE A 370 -7.17 -7.64 10.76
C PHE A 370 -7.30 -6.46 9.81
N GLN A 371 -8.29 -5.59 10.01
CA GLN A 371 -8.47 -4.38 9.22
C GLN A 371 -7.24 -3.46 9.30
N LEU A 372 -6.74 -3.22 10.51
CA LEU A 372 -5.51 -2.45 10.72
C LEU A 372 -4.32 -3.13 10.05
N ARG A 373 -4.18 -4.46 10.20
CA ARG A 373 -3.12 -5.21 9.55
C ARG A 373 -3.12 -5.02 8.03
N ASP A 374 -4.29 -5.06 7.40
CA ASP A 374 -4.43 -4.86 5.95
C ASP A 374 -4.12 -3.43 5.51
N MET A 375 -4.55 -2.42 6.27
CA MET A 375 -4.30 -1.01 5.95
C MET A 375 -2.80 -0.64 5.94
N PHE A 376 -2.01 -1.32 6.77
CA PHE A 376 -0.57 -1.07 6.89
C PHE A 376 0.29 -2.12 6.16
N ALA A 377 -0.32 -3.13 5.54
CA ALA A 377 0.40 -4.21 4.87
C ALA A 377 1.25 -3.68 3.72
N LYS A 378 2.49 -4.17 3.63
CA LYS A 378 3.44 -3.91 2.55
C LYS A 378 3.91 -5.25 1.96
N GLN A 379 4.18 -5.29 0.66
CA GLN A 379 4.77 -6.47 0.02
C GLN A 379 6.18 -6.76 0.55
N THR A 380 6.98 -5.71 0.72
CA THR A 380 8.33 -5.76 1.26
C THR A 380 8.53 -4.65 2.29
N ILE A 381 9.25 -4.96 3.35
CA ILE A 381 9.68 -3.97 4.36
C ILE A 381 11.10 -3.57 3.99
N THR A 382 11.31 -2.29 3.72
CA THR A 382 12.63 -1.76 3.35
C THR A 382 13.41 -1.29 4.59
N HIS A 383 14.73 -1.18 4.47
CA HIS A 383 15.57 -0.61 5.54
C HIS A 383 15.14 0.83 5.90
N GLU A 384 14.72 1.62 4.92
CA GLU A 384 14.22 2.97 5.17
C GLU A 384 12.89 3.02 5.93
N ASP A 385 12.08 1.97 5.84
CA ASP A 385 10.87 1.87 6.67
C ASP A 385 11.26 1.78 8.16
N THR A 386 12.30 1.04 8.48
CA THR A 386 12.79 0.93 9.88
C THR A 386 13.42 2.23 10.38
N LEU A 387 14.07 2.98 9.50
CA LEU A 387 14.68 4.28 9.84
C LEU A 387 13.65 5.42 9.95
N ARG A 388 12.41 5.23 9.46
CA ARG A 388 11.41 6.32 9.36
C ARG A 388 11.15 7.01 10.68
N ARG A 389 10.98 6.26 11.76
CA ARG A 389 10.69 6.80 13.09
C ARG A 389 11.84 7.68 13.62
N GLU A 390 13.06 7.17 13.57
CA GLU A 390 14.26 7.91 14.02
C GLU A 390 14.46 9.16 13.19
N SER A 391 14.29 9.04 11.90
CA SER A 391 14.37 10.12 10.94
C SER A 391 13.33 11.23 11.17
N LEU A 392 12.12 10.88 11.63
CA LEU A 392 11.09 11.87 11.97
C LEU A 392 11.33 12.54 13.31
N ARG A 393 11.81 11.81 14.32
CA ARG A 393 12.26 12.41 15.58
C ARG A 393 13.38 13.41 15.34
N SER A 394 14.40 13.01 14.59
CA SER A 394 15.49 13.89 14.19
C SER A 394 15.00 15.10 13.38
N GLY A 395 14.02 14.89 12.51
CA GLY A 395 13.39 15.96 11.73
C GLY A 395 12.56 16.93 12.57
N SER A 396 11.91 16.48 13.66
CA SER A 396 11.18 17.38 14.57
C SER A 396 12.13 18.23 15.40
N ILE A 397 13.19 17.62 15.95
CA ILE A 397 14.26 18.34 16.66
C ILE A 397 14.88 19.41 15.74
N PHE A 398 15.12 19.05 14.48
CA PHE A 398 15.62 19.99 13.47
C PHE A 398 14.65 21.16 13.26
N ARG A 399 13.35 20.92 13.07
CA ARG A 399 12.36 21.98 12.83
C ARG A 399 12.17 22.87 14.05
N GLU A 400 12.17 22.33 15.25
CA GLU A 400 12.10 23.11 16.50
C GLU A 400 13.33 23.98 16.67
N ALA A 401 14.52 23.47 16.42
CA ALA A 401 15.75 24.23 16.48
C ALA A 401 15.79 25.38 15.44
N VAL A 402 15.28 25.14 14.22
CA VAL A 402 15.17 26.17 13.17
C VAL A 402 14.12 27.23 13.49
N ARG A 403 13.03 26.88 14.18
CA ARG A 403 11.99 27.84 14.64
C ARG A 403 12.41 28.64 15.88
N SER A 404 13.45 28.23 16.58
CA SER A 404 13.95 28.91 17.75
C SER A 404 14.57 30.26 17.35
N PRO A 405 14.16 31.38 17.98
CA PRO A 405 14.74 32.71 17.67
C PRO A 405 16.19 32.86 18.15
N ILE A 406 16.73 31.88 18.87
CA ILE A 406 18.04 31.92 19.53
C ILE A 406 19.16 31.43 18.59
N VAL A 407 18.86 30.56 17.62
CA VAL A 407 19.85 29.97 16.70
C VAL A 407 19.57 30.43 15.27
N SER A 408 20.55 31.06 14.60
CA SER A 408 20.37 31.37 13.19
C SER A 408 20.32 30.06 12.38
N GLN A 409 19.38 29.95 11.45
CA GLN A 409 19.24 28.79 10.56
C GLN A 409 20.58 28.40 9.89
N GLU A 410 21.41 29.37 9.58
CA GLU A 410 22.71 29.13 8.92
C GLU A 410 23.71 28.43 9.83
N ASN A 411 23.81 28.87 11.10
CA ASN A 411 24.68 28.20 12.06
C ASN A 411 24.23 26.78 12.31
N PHE A 412 22.93 26.55 12.42
CA PHE A 412 22.37 25.24 12.61
C PHE A 412 22.67 24.29 11.43
N LEU A 413 22.51 24.78 10.18
CA LEU A 413 22.81 23.99 8.97
C LEU A 413 24.32 23.67 8.85
N ARG A 414 25.19 24.61 9.24
CA ARG A 414 26.63 24.41 9.27
C ARG A 414 27.03 23.34 10.30
N ASP A 415 26.42 23.38 11.48
CA ASP A 415 26.75 22.48 12.58
C ASP A 415 26.10 21.09 12.44
N ALA A 416 25.23 20.90 11.43
CA ALA A 416 24.57 19.62 11.18
C ALA A 416 25.52 18.53 10.65
N GLU A 417 26.73 18.87 10.21
CA GLU A 417 27.72 17.93 9.61
C GLU A 417 27.10 17.07 8.49
N ALA A 418 26.31 17.73 7.65
CA ALA A 418 25.46 17.05 6.66
C ALA A 418 26.29 16.47 5.49
N LYS A 419 26.06 15.19 5.21
CA LYS A 419 26.64 14.50 4.05
C LYS A 419 25.54 14.08 3.09
N ILE A 420 25.76 14.30 1.80
CA ILE A 420 24.83 13.92 0.74
C ILE A 420 25.58 13.17 -0.36
N ALA A 421 25.12 11.95 -0.65
CA ALA A 421 25.66 11.13 -1.72
C ALA A 421 24.67 11.11 -2.89
N PHE A 422 25.17 11.30 -4.11
CA PHE A 422 24.38 11.22 -5.34
C PHE A 422 24.71 9.94 -6.10
N ASP A 423 23.67 9.11 -6.31
CA ASP A 423 23.73 7.84 -7.05
C ASP A 423 23.05 8.01 -8.41
N PHE A 424 23.84 8.00 -9.48
CA PHE A 424 23.39 8.10 -10.87
C PHE A 424 23.05 6.75 -11.51
N THR A 425 23.22 5.63 -10.78
CA THR A 425 22.83 4.28 -11.24
C THR A 425 21.42 3.89 -10.76
N ALA A 426 20.69 4.82 -10.23
CA ALA A 426 19.47 4.67 -9.44
C ALA A 426 18.24 4.08 -10.19
N ILE A 427 18.28 3.92 -11.51
CA ILE A 427 17.15 3.42 -12.31
C ILE A 427 16.68 2.02 -11.86
N LYS A 428 17.60 1.18 -11.41
CA LYS A 428 17.34 -0.19 -10.93
C LYS A 428 17.00 -0.26 -9.43
N ASN A 429 17.10 0.85 -8.71
CA ASN A 429 16.84 0.86 -7.28
C ASN A 429 15.32 0.91 -7.02
N PRO A 430 14.72 -0.12 -6.40
CA PRO A 430 13.27 -0.17 -6.14
C PRO A 430 12.78 1.03 -5.32
N ARG A 431 13.66 1.57 -4.45
CA ARG A 431 13.34 2.74 -3.63
C ARG A 431 13.12 4.00 -4.43
N THR A 432 13.75 4.13 -5.59
CA THR A 432 13.56 5.28 -6.48
C THR A 432 12.11 5.38 -6.95
N LEU A 433 11.57 4.29 -7.49
CA LEU A 433 10.18 4.22 -7.93
C LEU A 433 9.20 4.36 -6.76
N GLU A 434 9.51 3.75 -5.62
CA GLU A 434 8.71 3.90 -4.40
C GLU A 434 8.62 5.37 -3.95
N LEU A 435 9.75 6.10 -3.97
CA LEU A 435 9.78 7.52 -3.59
C LEU A 435 8.93 8.37 -4.53
N VAL A 436 9.00 8.14 -5.84
CA VAL A 436 8.16 8.81 -6.85
C VAL A 436 6.69 8.58 -6.57
N ASN A 437 6.33 7.33 -6.29
CA ASN A 437 4.93 6.95 -6.09
C ASN A 437 4.36 7.36 -4.72
N LYS A 438 5.22 7.68 -3.73
CA LYS A 438 4.80 8.06 -2.37
C LYS A 438 4.95 9.55 -2.03
N ALA A 439 5.82 10.30 -2.72
CA ALA A 439 6.00 11.72 -2.45
C ALA A 439 4.84 12.54 -3.02
N ASN A 440 4.30 13.47 -2.21
CA ASN A 440 3.20 14.34 -2.58
C ASN A 440 3.58 15.82 -2.51
N GLN A 441 4.06 16.29 -1.36
CA GLN A 441 4.26 17.71 -1.08
C GLN A 441 5.39 18.34 -1.92
N PHE A 442 6.49 17.62 -2.08
CA PHE A 442 7.56 17.98 -3.00
C PHE A 442 7.56 16.97 -4.14
N ASN A 443 6.76 17.26 -5.15
CA ASN A 443 6.62 16.45 -6.36
C ASN A 443 6.32 17.41 -7.52
N LEU A 444 7.12 17.30 -8.57
CA LEU A 444 7.13 18.25 -9.69
C LEU A 444 5.78 18.37 -10.39
N ASN A 445 5.11 17.23 -10.63
CA ASN A 445 3.89 17.20 -11.46
C ASN A 445 2.84 16.17 -10.98
N GLY A 446 3.12 15.44 -9.89
CA GLY A 446 2.19 14.44 -9.37
C GLY A 446 2.18 13.10 -10.12
N ASN A 447 3.02 12.92 -11.12
CA ASN A 447 3.08 11.69 -11.90
C ASN A 447 3.39 10.48 -11.02
N ARG A 448 2.77 9.34 -11.39
CA ARG A 448 3.00 8.02 -10.80
C ARG A 448 3.30 7.06 -11.93
N TYR A 449 4.18 6.10 -11.68
CA TYR A 449 4.63 5.17 -12.69
C TYR A 449 4.46 3.73 -12.20
N SER A 450 4.01 2.86 -13.07
CA SER A 450 4.24 1.43 -12.95
C SER A 450 5.73 1.13 -13.22
N GLU A 451 6.19 -0.07 -12.88
CA GLU A 451 7.59 -0.45 -13.18
C GLU A 451 7.89 -0.46 -14.68
N ALA A 452 6.91 -0.85 -15.51
CA ALA A 452 7.04 -0.85 -16.96
C ALA A 452 7.16 0.58 -17.51
N GLU A 453 6.23 1.46 -17.14
CA GLU A 453 6.27 2.88 -17.54
C GLU A 453 7.55 3.58 -17.08
N TRP A 454 8.04 3.25 -15.87
CA TRP A 454 9.28 3.77 -15.34
C TRP A 454 10.48 3.38 -16.20
N ARG A 455 10.61 2.10 -16.51
CA ARG A 455 11.68 1.58 -17.39
C ARG A 455 11.61 2.22 -18.77
N ASP A 456 10.46 2.24 -19.40
CA ASP A 456 10.27 2.79 -20.74
C ASP A 456 10.61 4.29 -20.81
N SER A 457 10.25 5.05 -19.77
CA SER A 457 10.47 6.49 -19.72
C SER A 457 11.93 6.89 -19.53
N PHE A 458 12.74 6.05 -18.85
CA PHE A 458 14.07 6.42 -18.38
C PHE A 458 15.21 5.44 -18.74
N SER A 459 15.01 4.49 -19.68
CA SER A 459 16.05 3.55 -20.16
C SER A 459 16.86 4.05 -21.36
N GLY A 460 16.50 5.19 -21.95
CA GLY A 460 17.17 5.73 -23.14
C GLY A 460 18.59 6.26 -22.84
N SER A 461 19.46 6.29 -23.84
CA SER A 461 20.84 6.78 -23.70
C SER A 461 20.97 8.26 -23.31
N SER A 462 19.93 9.06 -23.54
CA SER A 462 19.84 10.45 -23.09
C SER A 462 19.15 10.61 -21.73
N ALA A 463 18.61 9.53 -21.15
CA ALA A 463 17.92 9.57 -19.88
C ALA A 463 18.93 9.61 -18.71
N PHE A 464 18.53 10.29 -17.64
CA PHE A 464 19.22 10.23 -16.36
C PHE A 464 18.24 9.97 -15.24
N VAL A 465 18.70 9.25 -14.22
CA VAL A 465 18.02 9.06 -12.95
C VAL A 465 19.06 9.22 -11.86
N VAL A 466 18.81 10.09 -10.90
CA VAL A 466 19.72 10.33 -9.78
C VAL A 466 18.97 10.30 -8.47
N ASN A 467 19.49 9.56 -7.49
CA ASN A 467 19.04 9.59 -6.10
C ASN A 467 19.97 10.45 -5.26
N ALA A 468 19.40 11.17 -4.30
CA ALA A 468 20.12 11.85 -3.23
C ALA A 468 19.92 11.09 -1.91
N ILE A 469 21.03 10.63 -1.31
CA ILE A 469 21.08 9.91 -0.05
C ILE A 469 21.68 10.86 0.98
N TYR A 470 21.00 11.06 2.10
CA TYR A 470 21.35 12.07 3.09
C TYR A 470 21.56 11.49 4.48
N ARG A 471 22.58 12.00 5.19
CA ARG A 471 22.81 11.79 6.62
C ARG A 471 23.34 13.08 7.27
N ASP A 472 23.03 13.29 8.53
CA ASP A 472 23.58 14.36 9.36
C ASP A 472 23.88 13.83 10.78
N LYS A 473 24.33 14.69 11.70
CA LYS A 473 24.62 14.30 13.08
C LYS A 473 23.40 13.80 13.87
N TYR A 474 22.18 14.05 13.37
CA TYR A 474 20.94 13.59 13.97
C TYR A 474 20.52 12.21 13.46
N GLY A 475 21.19 11.69 12.43
CA GLY A 475 21.00 10.34 11.90
C GLY A 475 20.84 10.26 10.37
N PRO A 476 20.81 9.06 9.82
CA PRO A 476 20.61 8.83 8.41
C PRO A 476 19.14 9.06 8.03
N LEU A 477 18.91 9.73 6.89
CA LEU A 477 17.58 9.85 6.29
C LEU A 477 17.35 8.88 5.13
N GLY A 478 18.41 8.21 4.64
CA GLY A 478 18.35 7.32 3.47
C GLY A 478 18.16 8.07 2.15
N VAL A 479 17.53 7.43 1.16
CA VAL A 479 17.17 8.07 -0.10
C VAL A 479 16.04 9.07 0.13
N ILE A 480 16.34 10.35 0.00
CA ILE A 480 15.42 11.44 0.36
C ILE A 480 14.95 12.27 -0.83
N ALA A 481 15.66 12.27 -1.93
CA ALA A 481 15.25 12.94 -3.15
C ALA A 481 15.66 12.13 -4.37
N MET A 482 14.94 12.34 -5.47
CA MET A 482 15.32 11.84 -6.77
C MET A 482 14.92 12.81 -7.86
N LEU A 483 15.72 12.83 -8.93
CA LEU A 483 15.44 13.53 -10.16
C LEU A 483 15.61 12.56 -11.33
N ALA A 484 14.72 12.67 -12.32
CA ALA A 484 14.83 11.91 -13.56
C ALA A 484 14.37 12.76 -14.75
N GLY A 485 14.98 12.52 -15.90
CA GLY A 485 14.66 13.26 -17.10
C GLY A 485 15.57 12.87 -18.27
N GLN A 486 15.76 13.83 -19.16
CA GLN A 486 16.57 13.68 -20.35
C GLN A 486 17.62 14.80 -20.43
N VAL A 487 18.81 14.48 -20.91
CA VAL A 487 19.89 15.42 -21.09
C VAL A 487 20.38 15.38 -22.54
N SER A 488 20.61 16.55 -23.11
CA SER A 488 21.29 16.75 -24.39
C SER A 488 22.62 17.47 -24.15
N GLN A 489 23.35 17.81 -25.21
CA GLN A 489 24.64 18.47 -25.08
C GLN A 489 24.60 19.82 -24.35
N THR A 490 23.50 20.56 -24.43
CA THR A 490 23.38 21.93 -23.90
C THR A 490 22.19 22.14 -22.97
N GLU A 491 21.21 21.25 -23.00
CA GLU A 491 19.93 21.41 -22.33
C GLU A 491 19.57 20.15 -21.57
N MET A 492 18.81 20.31 -20.49
CA MET A 492 18.29 19.23 -19.68
C MET A 492 16.79 19.44 -19.45
N THR A 493 16.01 18.37 -19.56
CA THR A 493 14.60 18.36 -19.17
C THR A 493 14.39 17.44 -17.98
N VAL A 494 13.96 17.99 -16.85
CA VAL A 494 13.58 17.26 -15.66
C VAL A 494 12.09 16.92 -15.77
N LYS A 495 11.78 15.64 -15.93
CA LYS A 495 10.41 15.10 -16.03
C LYS A 495 9.82 14.70 -14.69
N THR A 496 10.68 14.34 -13.75
CA THR A 496 10.28 13.91 -12.41
C THR A 496 11.28 14.45 -11.40
N TRP A 497 10.79 15.11 -10.38
CA TRP A 497 11.56 15.56 -9.23
C TRP A 497 10.73 15.42 -7.98
N VAL A 498 11.16 14.56 -7.08
CA VAL A 498 10.47 14.31 -5.81
C VAL A 498 11.45 14.37 -4.64
N MET A 499 10.94 14.78 -3.49
CA MET A 499 11.69 14.77 -2.23
C MET A 499 10.81 14.33 -1.07
N SER A 500 11.40 13.55 -0.16
CA SER A 500 10.75 13.14 1.08
C SER A 500 10.57 14.34 2.01
N CYS A 501 9.40 14.45 2.63
CA CYS A 501 9.11 15.51 3.60
C CYS A 501 10.08 15.54 4.80
N ARG A 502 10.77 14.42 5.10
CA ARG A 502 11.82 14.34 6.13
C ARG A 502 13.02 15.23 5.84
N ALA A 503 13.23 15.58 4.60
CA ALA A 503 14.38 16.33 4.10
C ALA A 503 14.18 17.86 4.07
N PHE A 504 12.96 18.34 4.32
CA PHE A 504 12.62 19.76 4.19
C PHE A 504 13.42 20.66 5.15
N GLY A 505 13.74 21.87 4.69
CA GLY A 505 14.48 22.88 5.45
C GLY A 505 16.00 22.69 5.45
N ARG A 506 16.54 21.68 4.77
CA ARG A 506 17.98 21.34 4.74
C ARG A 506 18.71 21.84 3.49
N ARG A 507 18.06 22.62 2.63
CA ARG A 507 18.60 23.13 1.35
C ARG A 507 19.01 22.01 0.37
N ILE A 508 18.45 20.81 0.53
CA ILE A 508 18.74 19.64 -0.33
C ILE A 508 18.27 19.88 -1.76
N GLU A 509 17.15 20.58 -1.95
CA GLU A 509 16.63 20.98 -3.25
C GLU A 509 17.64 21.79 -4.05
N TYR A 510 18.34 22.71 -3.40
CA TYR A 510 19.40 23.50 -4.04
C TYR A 510 20.63 22.65 -4.35
N GLN A 511 21.01 21.74 -3.43
CA GLN A 511 22.15 20.85 -3.65
C GLN A 511 21.88 19.88 -4.80
N CYS A 512 20.66 19.36 -4.94
CA CYS A 512 20.26 18.54 -6.08
C CYS A 512 20.47 19.28 -7.42
N LEU A 513 19.93 20.49 -7.53
CA LEU A 513 20.07 21.28 -8.76
C LEU A 513 21.52 21.65 -9.05
N LYS A 514 22.29 22.03 -8.03
CA LYS A 514 23.72 22.32 -8.18
C LYS A 514 24.48 21.11 -8.72
N THR A 515 24.23 19.93 -8.14
CA THR A 515 24.95 18.71 -8.52
C THR A 515 24.66 18.29 -9.97
N ILE A 516 23.39 18.33 -10.42
CA ILE A 516 23.06 17.99 -11.81
C ILE A 516 23.60 19.03 -12.80
N LEU A 517 23.56 20.34 -12.47
CA LEU A 517 24.17 21.39 -13.29
C LEU A 517 25.67 21.21 -13.44
N ASP A 518 26.37 20.85 -12.36
CA ASP A 518 27.81 20.65 -12.38
C ASP A 518 28.18 19.34 -13.12
N ARG A 519 27.43 18.25 -12.92
CA ARG A 519 27.68 16.95 -13.56
C ARG A 519 27.52 16.97 -15.07
N PHE A 520 26.43 17.57 -15.56
CA PHE A 520 26.08 17.55 -16.98
C PHE A 520 26.53 18.81 -17.74
N SER A 521 27.06 19.81 -17.05
CA SER A 521 27.56 21.06 -17.64
C SER A 521 26.55 21.77 -18.55
N VAL A 522 25.24 21.58 -18.29
CA VAL A 522 24.17 22.21 -19.08
C VAL A 522 24.01 23.69 -18.75
N ARG A 523 23.51 24.47 -19.72
CA ARG A 523 23.28 25.91 -19.59
C ARG A 523 21.91 26.24 -19.03
N GLU A 524 20.94 25.37 -19.28
CA GLU A 524 19.54 25.56 -18.92
C GLU A 524 18.90 24.23 -18.54
N ILE A 525 18.01 24.27 -17.53
CA ILE A 525 17.17 23.15 -17.12
C ILE A 525 15.72 23.55 -17.33
N THR A 526 14.99 22.73 -18.08
CA THR A 526 13.52 22.83 -18.23
C THR A 526 12.86 21.84 -17.28
N PHE A 527 11.81 22.26 -16.59
CA PHE A 527 11.04 21.46 -15.66
C PHE A 527 9.62 21.24 -16.20
N GLU A 528 9.20 19.97 -16.32
CA GLU A 528 7.81 19.59 -16.66
C GLU A 528 6.92 19.76 -15.42
N PHE A 529 6.78 20.98 -14.92
CA PHE A 529 5.97 21.27 -13.75
C PHE A 529 4.48 21.26 -14.06
N SER A 530 3.69 20.70 -13.13
CA SER A 530 2.24 20.81 -13.12
C SER A 530 1.73 21.03 -11.69
N PRO A 531 0.91 22.07 -11.45
CA PRO A 531 0.35 22.32 -10.13
C PRO A 531 -0.67 21.21 -9.78
N THR A 532 -0.60 20.72 -8.55
CA THR A 532 -1.57 19.75 -8.00
C THR A 532 -2.09 20.26 -6.65
N THR A 533 -3.19 19.68 -6.16
CA THR A 533 -3.72 20.01 -4.83
C THR A 533 -2.79 19.57 -3.70
N ARG A 534 -1.79 18.71 -3.98
CA ARG A 534 -0.92 18.09 -2.98
C ARG A 534 0.54 18.53 -3.03
N ASN A 535 0.98 19.27 -4.06
CA ASN A 535 2.38 19.69 -4.19
C ASN A 535 2.67 21.10 -3.64
N GLY A 536 2.05 21.45 -2.52
CA GLY A 536 2.15 22.79 -1.89
C GLY A 536 3.57 23.22 -1.61
N TYR A 537 4.39 22.36 -0.98
CA TYR A 537 5.78 22.68 -0.64
C TYR A 537 6.66 22.93 -1.88
N MET A 538 6.47 22.14 -2.96
CA MET A 538 7.15 22.39 -4.24
C MET A 538 6.76 23.75 -4.81
N ARG A 539 5.48 24.10 -4.74
CA ARG A 539 4.99 25.40 -5.22
C ARG A 539 5.57 26.57 -4.42
N GLU A 540 5.65 26.45 -3.10
CA GLU A 540 6.28 27.46 -2.22
C GLU A 540 7.75 27.63 -2.56
N TYR A 541 8.49 26.53 -2.66
CA TYR A 541 9.90 26.54 -3.08
C TYR A 541 10.09 27.25 -4.44
N LEU A 542 9.32 26.84 -5.44
CA LEU A 542 9.42 27.43 -6.77
C LEU A 542 9.01 28.92 -6.77
N THR A 543 7.99 29.29 -6.01
CA THR A 543 7.57 30.68 -5.88
C THR A 543 8.67 31.54 -5.25
N SER A 544 9.30 31.07 -4.18
CA SER A 544 10.38 31.80 -3.52
C SER A 544 11.61 31.91 -4.44
N PHE A 545 11.90 30.84 -5.20
CA PHE A 545 13.03 30.79 -6.12
C PHE A 545 12.81 31.62 -7.39
N LEU A 546 11.63 31.52 -8.02
CA LEU A 546 11.31 32.23 -9.28
C LEU A 546 10.83 33.66 -9.07
N GLY A 547 10.36 34.03 -7.85
CA GLY A 547 9.71 35.27 -7.55
C GLY A 547 8.24 35.36 -7.99
N LYS A 548 7.72 34.30 -8.60
CA LYS A 548 6.32 34.11 -8.98
C LYS A 548 5.97 32.61 -8.99
N GLN A 549 4.70 32.29 -8.79
CA GLN A 549 4.22 30.92 -8.89
C GLN A 549 4.16 30.50 -10.37
N PRO A 550 4.79 29.35 -10.76
CA PRO A 550 4.64 28.82 -12.09
C PRO A 550 3.28 28.13 -12.25
N ASP A 551 2.67 28.28 -13.43
CA ASP A 551 1.38 27.67 -13.79
C ASP A 551 1.54 26.45 -14.72
N GLY A 552 2.77 26.16 -15.17
CA GLY A 552 3.11 25.09 -16.07
C GLY A 552 4.62 24.93 -16.21
N PRO A 553 5.10 24.22 -17.22
CA PRO A 553 6.53 24.03 -17.48
C PRO A 553 7.30 25.34 -17.51
N PHE A 554 8.52 25.34 -16.99
CA PHE A 554 9.39 26.53 -16.92
C PHE A 554 10.86 26.12 -17.04
N SER A 555 11.71 27.11 -17.35
CA SER A 555 13.16 26.90 -17.46
C SER A 555 13.94 27.79 -16.50
N ILE A 556 15.11 27.30 -16.08
CA ILE A 556 16.05 28.02 -15.23
C ILE A 556 17.44 27.94 -15.87
N SER A 557 18.05 29.08 -16.15
CA SER A 557 19.43 29.11 -16.58
C SER A 557 20.40 28.85 -15.42
N ARG A 558 21.56 28.26 -15.72
CA ARG A 558 22.63 28.03 -14.74
C ARG A 558 23.02 29.32 -14.01
N ALA A 559 23.11 30.43 -14.72
CA ALA A 559 23.46 31.72 -14.14
C ALA A 559 22.40 32.20 -13.15
N ALA A 560 21.12 32.13 -13.51
CA ALA A 560 20.01 32.51 -12.63
C ALA A 560 19.91 31.61 -11.39
N PHE A 561 20.24 30.32 -11.52
CA PHE A 561 20.31 29.42 -10.38
C PHE A 561 21.44 29.81 -9.42
N LEU A 562 22.66 30.01 -9.93
CA LEU A 562 23.82 30.33 -9.09
C LEU A 562 23.67 31.67 -8.36
N ASP A 563 23.02 32.65 -8.96
CA ASP A 563 22.73 33.96 -8.35
C ASP A 563 21.83 33.84 -7.13
N LYS A 564 20.87 32.89 -7.15
CA LYS A 564 19.88 32.70 -6.08
C LYS A 564 20.18 31.53 -5.13
N CYS A 565 21.19 30.72 -5.43
CA CYS A 565 21.55 29.57 -4.62
C CYS A 565 22.14 30.03 -3.28
N PRO A 566 21.52 29.64 -2.14
CA PRO A 566 22.07 29.98 -0.83
C PRO A 566 23.37 29.21 -0.57
N THR A 567 24.11 29.62 0.46
CA THR A 567 25.29 28.84 0.90
C THR A 567 24.87 27.43 1.27
N LEU A 568 25.56 26.42 0.73
CA LEU A 568 25.33 25.00 0.99
C LEU A 568 26.45 24.47 1.88
N TYR A 569 26.05 23.72 2.91
CA TYR A 569 26.95 23.19 3.95
C TYR A 569 27.13 21.66 3.87
N HIS A 570 26.65 21.05 2.77
CA HIS A 570 26.75 19.61 2.58
C HIS A 570 28.16 19.20 2.13
N GLU A 571 28.71 18.17 2.75
CA GLU A 571 29.78 17.37 2.16
C GLU A 571 29.17 16.48 1.08
N VAL A 572 29.61 16.64 -0.18
CA VAL A 572 28.99 15.98 -1.34
C VAL A 572 29.87 14.85 -1.83
N GLU A 573 29.29 13.66 -1.90
CA GLU A 573 29.89 12.48 -2.53
C GLU A 573 29.09 12.16 -3.82
N VAL A 574 29.78 11.94 -4.93
CA VAL A 574 29.15 11.53 -6.19
C VAL A 574 29.69 10.14 -6.53
N SER A 575 28.79 9.15 -6.66
CA SER A 575 29.20 7.83 -7.13
C SER A 575 29.63 7.94 -8.58
N HIS A 576 30.89 7.63 -8.84
CA HIS A 576 31.43 7.40 -10.18
C HIS A 576 31.20 5.93 -10.53
N GLU A 577 30.67 5.65 -11.74
CA GLU A 577 30.73 4.31 -12.33
C GLU A 577 32.18 3.85 -12.44
#